data_ce0837b05c2886c549f4808c76b0e197
#
_entry.id   ce0837b05c2886c549f4808c76b0e197
#
_cell.length_a   1.000
_cell.length_b   1.000
_cell.length_c   1.000
_cell.angle_alpha   90.00
_cell.angle_beta   90.00
_cell.angle_gamma   90.00
#
_symmetry.space_group_name_H-M   'P 1'
#
loop_
_entity.id
_entity.type
_entity.pdbx_description
1 polymer ?
#
loop_
_entity_poly.entity_id
_entity_poly.type
_entity_poly.pdbx_seq_one_letter_code
_entity_poly.pdbx_strand_id
1 'polypeptide(L)'
;MARTVRLALRHRVAVGAHPGYPDRANFGRVEMALTAAEITETVYEQIKLLERTGAKLTHVKPHGALYNVAAKKPAVASAIADGVARWNPATVLVGLAGSKALDVWRERGFRVAAEAFADRRYEADGSLRSRQFADALITNPDEAAVQAVRLVREGRAQTLCIHSDSTGAVQTTMKVVRALRAAGIVLQSVTE
;
A
#
# COMPACT_ATOMS: atom_id res chain seq x y z
N MET A 1 -16.67 -4.00 -4.52
CA MET A 1 -15.66 -3.73 -5.57
C MET A 1 -16.24 -2.93 -6.75
N ALA A 2 -17.18 -3.42 -7.56
CA ALA A 2 -17.67 -2.73 -8.77
C ALA A 2 -18.15 -1.27 -8.56
N ARG A 3 -18.88 -0.97 -7.45
CA ARG A 3 -19.29 0.40 -7.13
C ARG A 3 -18.10 1.34 -6.90
N THR A 4 -17.08 0.89 -6.18
CA THR A 4 -15.86 1.67 -5.89
C THR A 4 -15.07 1.92 -7.17
N VAL A 5 -14.94 0.90 -8.03
CA VAL A 5 -14.28 1.03 -9.34
C VAL A 5 -14.97 2.07 -10.21
N ARG A 6 -16.32 2.01 -10.33
CA ARG A 6 -17.08 3.01 -11.10
C ARG A 6 -16.88 4.44 -10.57
N LEU A 7 -16.82 4.62 -9.24
CA LEU A 7 -16.57 5.93 -8.65
C LEU A 7 -15.14 6.41 -8.94
N ALA A 8 -14.14 5.55 -8.80
CA ALA A 8 -12.75 5.87 -9.13
C ALA A 8 -12.61 6.32 -10.59
N LEU A 9 -13.18 5.56 -11.53
CA LEU A 9 -13.18 5.91 -12.96
C LEU A 9 -13.86 7.25 -13.22
N ARG A 10 -15.05 7.49 -12.62
CA ARG A 10 -15.78 8.76 -12.73
C ARG A 10 -14.94 9.95 -12.26
N HIS A 11 -14.15 9.78 -11.23
CA HIS A 11 -13.31 10.83 -10.64
C HIS A 11 -11.86 10.80 -11.13
N ARG A 12 -11.54 9.99 -12.14
CA ARG A 12 -10.18 9.84 -12.70
C ARG A 12 -9.13 9.48 -11.63
N VAL A 13 -9.54 8.64 -10.67
CA VAL A 13 -8.65 8.11 -9.64
C VAL A 13 -8.07 6.78 -10.12
N ALA A 14 -6.74 6.65 -10.05
CA ALA A 14 -6.06 5.41 -10.39
C ALA A 14 -6.50 4.27 -9.44
N VAL A 15 -6.70 3.08 -10.00
CA VAL A 15 -7.11 1.90 -9.23
C VAL A 15 -5.96 0.91 -9.17
N GLY A 16 -5.61 0.49 -7.97
CA GLY A 16 -4.64 -0.57 -7.71
C GLY A 16 -5.28 -1.80 -7.08
N ALA A 17 -4.68 -2.96 -7.31
CA ALA A 17 -5.06 -4.17 -6.58
C ALA A 17 -4.42 -4.19 -5.18
N HIS A 18 -5.16 -4.72 -4.21
CA HIS A 18 -4.74 -4.74 -2.81
C HIS A 18 -4.84 -6.16 -2.21
N PRO A 19 -4.09 -7.14 -2.78
CA PRO A 19 -4.16 -8.52 -2.36
C PRO A 19 -3.60 -8.73 -0.97
N GLY A 20 -4.28 -9.57 -0.17
CA GLY A 20 -3.85 -9.94 1.17
C GLY A 20 -4.00 -11.42 1.43
N TYR A 21 -3.63 -11.85 2.62
CA TYR A 21 -3.94 -13.21 3.07
C TYR A 21 -5.44 -13.49 2.98
N PRO A 22 -5.87 -14.71 2.61
CA PRO A 22 -7.28 -15.08 2.45
C PRO A 22 -8.00 -15.27 3.81
N ASP A 23 -7.79 -14.34 4.71
CA ASP A 23 -8.30 -14.30 6.08
C ASP A 23 -9.35 -13.18 6.23
N ARG A 24 -10.56 -13.44 5.77
CA ARG A 24 -11.65 -12.45 5.84
C ARG A 24 -12.07 -12.14 7.28
N ALA A 25 -11.95 -13.11 8.18
CA ALA A 25 -12.35 -12.96 9.58
C ALA A 25 -11.51 -11.90 10.31
N ASN A 26 -10.20 -11.85 10.02
CA ASN A 26 -9.27 -10.88 10.58
C ASN A 26 -8.87 -9.80 9.56
N PHE A 27 -9.63 -9.66 8.49
CA PHE A 27 -9.38 -8.65 7.45
C PHE A 27 -7.98 -8.74 6.83
N GLY A 28 -7.39 -9.95 6.73
CA GLY A 28 -6.04 -10.18 6.22
C GLY A 28 -4.92 -9.59 7.09
N ARG A 29 -5.19 -9.30 8.36
CA ARG A 29 -4.25 -8.65 9.29
C ARG A 29 -3.50 -9.63 10.20
N VAL A 30 -3.80 -10.93 10.09
CA VAL A 30 -3.08 -12.00 10.79
C VAL A 30 -2.18 -12.70 9.78
N GLU A 31 -0.92 -12.98 10.18
CA GLU A 31 0.01 -13.74 9.35
C GLU A 31 -0.47 -15.17 9.20
N MET A 32 -0.47 -15.68 7.97
CA MET A 32 -0.80 -17.06 7.67
C MET A 32 0.44 -17.81 7.19
N ALA A 33 0.57 -19.07 7.62
CA ALA A 33 1.63 -19.97 7.18
C ALA A 33 1.30 -20.55 5.78
N LEU A 34 1.45 -19.72 4.74
CA LEU A 34 1.29 -20.14 3.35
C LEU A 34 2.64 -20.41 2.71
N THR A 35 2.68 -21.39 1.83
CA THR A 35 3.82 -21.65 0.93
C THR A 35 3.98 -20.51 -0.10
N ALA A 36 5.15 -20.42 -0.73
CA ALA A 36 5.38 -19.46 -1.80
C ALA A 36 4.38 -19.62 -2.95
N ALA A 37 4.06 -20.87 -3.33
CA ALA A 37 3.09 -21.17 -4.38
C ALA A 37 1.67 -20.68 -4.03
N GLU A 38 1.23 -20.90 -2.78
CA GLU A 38 -0.08 -20.44 -2.30
C GLU A 38 -0.16 -18.91 -2.25
N ILE A 39 0.92 -18.22 -1.85
CA ILE A 39 0.98 -16.74 -1.89
C ILE A 39 0.89 -16.26 -3.33
N THR A 40 1.66 -16.85 -4.25
CA THR A 40 1.65 -16.51 -5.68
C THR A 40 0.24 -16.63 -6.26
N GLU A 41 -0.43 -17.77 -6.03
CA GLU A 41 -1.79 -18.00 -6.52
C GLU A 41 -2.80 -17.04 -5.88
N THR A 42 -2.73 -16.85 -4.56
CA THR A 42 -3.60 -15.89 -3.84
C THR A 42 -3.49 -14.48 -4.38
N VAL A 43 -2.28 -14.00 -4.65
CA VAL A 43 -2.05 -12.67 -5.22
C VAL A 43 -2.62 -12.57 -6.62
N TYR A 44 -2.30 -13.53 -7.48
CA TYR A 44 -2.78 -13.56 -8.86
C TYR A 44 -4.30 -13.57 -8.95
N GLU A 45 -4.97 -14.47 -8.22
CA GLU A 45 -6.43 -14.60 -8.25
C GLU A 45 -7.15 -13.34 -7.73
N GLN A 46 -6.63 -12.69 -6.68
CA GLN A 46 -7.23 -11.46 -6.17
C GLN A 46 -7.07 -10.30 -7.15
N ILE A 47 -5.96 -10.20 -7.88
CA ILE A 47 -5.78 -9.24 -8.96
C ILE A 47 -6.80 -9.50 -10.08
N LYS A 48 -6.91 -10.74 -10.54
CA LYS A 48 -7.87 -11.14 -11.58
C LYS A 48 -9.32 -10.88 -11.18
N LEU A 49 -9.66 -11.12 -9.92
CA LEU A 49 -11.00 -10.86 -9.41
C LEU A 49 -11.36 -9.38 -9.48
N LEU A 50 -10.42 -8.49 -9.17
CA LEU A 50 -10.64 -7.05 -9.29
C LEU A 50 -10.72 -6.61 -10.76
N GLU A 51 -9.85 -7.12 -11.61
CA GLU A 51 -9.83 -6.84 -13.05
C GLU A 51 -11.19 -7.18 -13.72
N ARG A 52 -11.81 -8.30 -13.33
CA ARG A 52 -13.16 -8.71 -13.82
C ARG A 52 -14.25 -7.69 -13.52
N THR A 53 -14.04 -6.73 -12.63
CA THR A 53 -14.99 -5.62 -12.38
C THR A 53 -14.88 -4.49 -13.39
N GLY A 54 -14.02 -4.61 -14.41
CA GLY A 54 -13.74 -3.58 -15.41
C GLY A 54 -12.71 -2.54 -14.95
N ALA A 55 -11.97 -2.81 -13.85
CA ALA A 55 -10.92 -1.94 -13.37
C ALA A 55 -9.70 -2.00 -14.30
N LYS A 56 -9.21 -0.83 -14.74
CA LYS A 56 -7.88 -0.69 -15.33
C LYS A 56 -6.89 -0.51 -14.18
N LEU A 57 -6.21 -1.61 -13.83
CA LEU A 57 -5.28 -1.61 -12.71
C LEU A 57 -3.94 -0.99 -13.10
N THR A 58 -3.41 -0.12 -12.27
CA THR A 58 -2.18 0.62 -12.51
C THR A 58 -1.03 0.18 -11.61
N HIS A 59 -1.34 -0.35 -10.44
CA HIS A 59 -0.35 -0.79 -9.46
C HIS A 59 -0.90 -1.92 -8.58
N VAL A 60 0.00 -2.59 -7.88
CA VAL A 60 -0.35 -3.59 -6.86
C VAL A 60 0.34 -3.23 -5.56
N LYS A 61 -0.44 -3.22 -4.48
CA LYS A 61 0.04 -3.01 -3.12
C LYS A 61 -0.48 -4.13 -2.22
N PRO A 62 0.38 -4.99 -1.66
CA PRO A 62 -0.08 -6.01 -0.71
C PRO A 62 -0.79 -5.41 0.49
N HIS A 63 -1.74 -6.14 1.06
CA HIS A 63 -2.54 -5.71 2.19
C HIS A 63 -2.08 -6.31 3.51
N GLY A 64 -2.23 -5.57 4.59
CA GLY A 64 -2.26 -6.05 5.97
C GLY A 64 -1.00 -6.82 6.38
N ALA A 65 -1.19 -8.03 6.91
CA ALA A 65 -0.06 -8.85 7.36
C ALA A 65 0.84 -9.27 6.21
N LEU A 66 0.30 -9.57 5.02
CA LEU A 66 1.11 -9.91 3.85
C LEU A 66 2.09 -8.79 3.47
N TYR A 67 1.66 -7.53 3.52
CA TYR A 67 2.51 -6.36 3.31
C TYR A 67 3.65 -6.28 4.33
N ASN A 68 3.33 -6.41 5.63
CA ASN A 68 4.31 -6.31 6.71
C ASN A 68 5.32 -7.47 6.71
N VAL A 69 4.86 -8.68 6.39
CA VAL A 69 5.71 -9.87 6.28
C VAL A 69 6.64 -9.76 5.08
N ALA A 70 6.14 -9.34 3.92
CA ALA A 70 6.95 -9.10 2.72
C ALA A 70 8.05 -8.05 2.97
N ALA A 71 7.75 -7.00 3.76
CA ALA A 71 8.73 -5.97 4.11
C ALA A 71 9.97 -6.53 4.81
N LYS A 72 9.86 -7.69 5.47
CA LYS A 72 10.92 -8.33 6.27
C LYS A 72 11.45 -9.63 5.67
N LYS A 73 10.61 -10.38 4.94
CA LYS A 73 10.91 -11.73 4.42
C LYS A 73 11.04 -11.73 2.88
N PRO A 74 12.26 -11.77 2.32
CA PRO A 74 12.49 -11.77 0.87
C PRO A 74 11.73 -12.87 0.12
N ALA A 75 11.60 -14.07 0.70
CA ALA A 75 10.86 -15.18 0.07
C ALA A 75 9.38 -14.85 -0.17
N VAL A 76 8.74 -14.15 0.79
CA VAL A 76 7.34 -13.70 0.66
C VAL A 76 7.24 -12.58 -0.38
N ALA A 77 8.18 -11.63 -0.38
CA ALA A 77 8.24 -10.58 -1.40
C ALA A 77 8.41 -11.18 -2.80
N SER A 78 9.25 -12.21 -2.96
CA SER A 78 9.42 -12.92 -4.22
C SER A 78 8.15 -13.61 -4.68
N ALA A 79 7.45 -14.33 -3.80
CA ALA A 79 6.19 -15.00 -4.13
C ALA A 79 5.09 -14.00 -4.57
N ILE A 80 5.02 -12.81 -3.94
CA ILE A 80 4.14 -11.73 -4.39
C ILE A 80 4.51 -11.28 -5.81
N ALA A 81 5.80 -11.08 -6.07
CA ALA A 81 6.28 -10.68 -7.38
C ALA A 81 5.96 -11.73 -8.45
N ASP A 82 6.04 -13.04 -8.14
CA ASP A 82 5.63 -14.12 -9.05
C ASP A 82 4.15 -14.00 -9.44
N GLY A 83 3.28 -13.78 -8.46
CA GLY A 83 1.84 -13.60 -8.71
C GLY A 83 1.54 -12.36 -9.57
N VAL A 84 2.25 -11.28 -9.34
CA VAL A 84 2.12 -10.05 -10.14
C VAL A 84 2.71 -10.22 -11.53
N ALA A 85 3.89 -10.85 -11.68
CA ALA A 85 4.53 -11.10 -12.97
C ALA A 85 3.65 -11.96 -13.89
N ARG A 86 3.00 -12.97 -13.33
CA ARG A 86 2.05 -13.84 -14.04
C ARG A 86 0.86 -13.05 -14.62
N TRP A 87 0.46 -11.96 -13.95
CA TRP A 87 -0.60 -11.09 -14.44
C TRP A 87 -0.04 -10.01 -15.38
N ASN A 88 0.89 -9.19 -14.92
CA ASN A 88 1.52 -8.13 -15.72
C ASN A 88 2.86 -7.69 -15.09
N PRO A 89 4.01 -8.07 -15.67
CA PRO A 89 5.33 -7.71 -15.12
C PRO A 89 5.68 -6.22 -15.25
N ALA A 90 4.96 -5.44 -16.05
CA ALA A 90 5.18 -3.99 -16.18
C ALA A 90 4.48 -3.16 -15.09
N THR A 91 3.76 -3.82 -14.18
CA THR A 91 3.01 -3.18 -13.10
C THR A 91 3.94 -2.56 -12.04
N VAL A 92 3.52 -1.43 -11.46
CA VAL A 92 4.19 -0.83 -10.32
C VAL A 92 3.84 -1.61 -9.04
N LEU A 93 4.84 -2.03 -8.27
CA LEU A 93 4.69 -2.61 -6.95
C LEU A 93 4.91 -1.55 -5.87
N VAL A 94 3.94 -1.41 -4.98
CA VAL A 94 3.98 -0.45 -3.86
C VAL A 94 4.33 -1.17 -2.57
N GLY A 95 5.39 -0.74 -1.90
CA GLY A 95 5.87 -1.35 -0.65
C GLY A 95 6.42 -0.33 0.33
N LEU A 96 6.59 -0.75 1.57
CA LEU A 96 7.09 0.09 2.66
C LEU A 96 8.48 0.64 2.31
N ALA A 97 8.65 1.94 2.45
CA ALA A 97 9.94 2.61 2.24
C ALA A 97 11.04 1.98 3.09
N GLY A 98 12.18 1.68 2.47
CA GLY A 98 13.32 1.03 3.12
C GLY A 98 13.14 -0.47 3.40
N SER A 99 12.08 -1.11 2.90
CA SER A 99 11.85 -2.54 3.12
C SER A 99 12.60 -3.43 2.14
N LYS A 100 12.91 -4.66 2.57
CA LYS A 100 13.47 -5.72 1.72
C LYS A 100 12.58 -6.07 0.53
N ALA A 101 11.28 -5.87 0.63
CA ALA A 101 10.36 -6.12 -0.48
C ALA A 101 10.68 -5.24 -1.69
N LEU A 102 10.97 -3.96 -1.47
CA LEU A 102 11.32 -3.04 -2.57
C LEU A 102 12.62 -3.46 -3.26
N ASP A 103 13.60 -3.94 -2.52
CA ASP A 103 14.87 -4.39 -3.08
C ASP A 103 14.68 -5.64 -3.92
N VAL A 104 13.99 -6.66 -3.39
CA VAL A 104 13.64 -7.88 -4.13
C VAL A 104 12.88 -7.56 -5.43
N TRP A 105 11.92 -6.64 -5.37
CA TRP A 105 11.12 -6.30 -6.55
C TRP A 105 11.93 -5.53 -7.60
N ARG A 106 12.84 -4.61 -7.19
CA ARG A 106 13.77 -3.93 -8.11
C ARG A 106 14.72 -4.91 -8.79
N GLU A 107 15.32 -5.83 -8.01
CA GLU A 107 16.21 -6.88 -8.54
C GLU A 107 15.51 -7.77 -9.55
N ARG A 108 14.19 -7.95 -9.42
CA ARG A 108 13.35 -8.69 -10.37
C ARG A 108 12.82 -7.84 -11.54
N GLY A 109 13.27 -6.60 -11.67
CA GLY A 109 12.95 -5.72 -12.79
C GLY A 109 11.61 -4.99 -12.68
N PHE A 110 10.92 -5.03 -11.53
CA PHE A 110 9.69 -4.26 -11.35
C PHE A 110 9.98 -2.77 -11.12
N ARG A 111 9.11 -1.93 -11.64
CA ARG A 111 8.97 -0.57 -11.15
C ARG A 111 8.39 -0.62 -9.75
N VAL A 112 8.97 0.15 -8.83
CA VAL A 112 8.50 0.18 -7.45
C VAL A 112 8.20 1.59 -6.99
N ALA A 113 7.26 1.73 -6.05
CA ALA A 113 7.00 2.97 -5.35
C ALA A 113 7.16 2.76 -3.83
N ALA A 114 8.07 3.51 -3.25
CA ALA A 114 8.31 3.50 -1.80
C ALA A 114 7.18 4.23 -1.08
N GLU A 115 6.46 3.51 -0.23
CA GLU A 115 5.30 4.02 0.49
C GLU A 115 5.63 4.39 1.92
N ALA A 116 5.09 5.51 2.38
CA ALA A 116 5.01 5.84 3.79
C ALA A 116 3.56 6.12 4.20
N PHE A 117 3.29 6.16 5.49
CA PHE A 117 1.95 6.22 6.06
C PHE A 117 1.78 7.53 6.85
N ALA A 118 0.84 8.36 6.43
CA ALA A 118 0.54 9.61 7.12
C ALA A 118 -0.18 9.38 8.45
N ASP A 119 -0.96 8.30 8.54
CA ASP A 119 -1.88 7.97 9.64
C ASP A 119 -1.39 6.82 10.54
N ARG A 120 -0.09 6.46 10.47
CA ARG A 120 0.49 5.37 11.25
C ARG A 120 1.74 5.83 11.99
N ARG A 121 1.93 5.34 13.22
CA ARG A 121 3.21 5.52 13.92
C ARG A 121 4.23 4.50 13.47
N TYR A 122 5.50 4.90 13.58
CA TYR A 122 6.66 4.10 13.25
C TYR A 122 7.45 3.73 14.50
N GLU A 123 8.07 2.57 14.48
CA GLU A 123 9.12 2.20 15.43
C GLU A 123 10.46 2.82 15.02
N ALA A 124 11.45 2.76 15.91
CA ALA A 124 12.78 3.34 15.68
C ALA A 124 13.51 2.74 14.46
N ASP A 125 13.20 1.48 14.13
CA ASP A 125 13.75 0.77 12.96
C ASP A 125 13.06 1.13 11.64
N GLY A 126 12.07 2.04 11.66
CA GLY A 126 11.27 2.44 10.50
C GLY A 126 10.13 1.50 10.15
N SER A 127 9.92 0.41 10.90
CA SER A 127 8.75 -0.44 10.73
C SER A 127 7.50 0.23 11.30
N LEU A 128 6.32 -0.22 10.82
CA LEU A 128 5.06 0.29 11.34
C LEU A 128 4.79 -0.30 12.73
N ARG A 129 4.44 0.57 13.69
CA ARG A 129 3.99 0.16 15.01
C ARG A 129 2.79 -0.79 14.91
N SER A 130 2.85 -1.91 15.64
CA SER A 130 1.80 -2.93 15.60
C SER A 130 0.43 -2.32 16.00
N ARG A 131 -0.62 -2.68 15.24
CA ARG A 131 -2.01 -2.25 15.54
C ARG A 131 -2.56 -2.79 16.87
N GLN A 132 -1.83 -3.69 17.54
CA GLN A 132 -2.17 -4.13 18.91
C GLN A 132 -1.95 -3.02 19.94
N PHE A 133 -1.10 -2.03 19.66
CA PHE A 133 -0.92 -0.87 20.51
C PHE A 133 -1.97 0.20 20.21
N ALA A 134 -2.56 0.75 21.27
CA ALA A 134 -3.63 1.76 21.17
C ALA A 134 -3.19 3.03 20.42
N ASP A 135 -1.91 3.36 20.50
CA ASP A 135 -1.29 4.52 19.85
C ASP A 135 -0.72 4.25 18.45
N ALA A 136 -0.96 3.07 17.86
CA ALA A 136 -0.43 2.71 16.53
C ALA A 136 -0.97 3.59 15.39
N LEU A 137 -2.14 4.21 15.59
CA LEU A 137 -2.80 5.08 14.62
C LEU A 137 -2.66 6.54 15.02
N ILE A 138 -2.44 7.39 14.02
CA ILE A 138 -2.55 8.84 14.17
C ILE A 138 -3.96 9.23 13.75
N THR A 139 -4.79 9.55 14.74
CA THR A 139 -6.19 9.92 14.53
C THR A 139 -6.40 11.43 14.41
N ASN A 140 -5.43 12.23 14.85
CA ASN A 140 -5.46 13.67 14.72
C ASN A 140 -5.06 14.08 13.28
N PRO A 141 -5.95 14.75 12.51
CA PRO A 141 -5.67 15.15 11.13
C PRO A 141 -4.49 16.12 10.97
N ASP A 142 -4.25 16.99 11.95
CA ASP A 142 -3.15 17.94 11.89
C ASP A 142 -1.80 17.24 12.13
N GLU A 143 -1.74 16.30 13.07
CA GLU A 143 -0.56 15.46 13.30
C GLU A 143 -0.23 14.62 12.05
N ALA A 144 -1.23 14.01 11.43
CA ALA A 144 -1.06 13.24 10.19
C ALA A 144 -0.54 14.11 9.04
N ALA A 145 -1.02 15.35 8.93
CA ALA A 145 -0.56 16.30 7.93
C ALA A 145 0.90 16.73 8.12
N VAL A 146 1.30 17.00 9.37
CA VAL A 146 2.71 17.30 9.72
C VAL A 146 3.61 16.11 9.39
N GLN A 147 3.21 14.89 9.77
CA GLN A 147 3.98 13.68 9.46
C GLN A 147 4.11 13.47 7.94
N ALA A 148 3.03 13.67 7.17
CA ALA A 148 3.06 13.50 5.73
C ALA A 148 4.08 14.42 5.06
N VAL A 149 4.08 15.71 5.40
CA VAL A 149 5.05 16.69 4.87
C VAL A 149 6.48 16.31 5.26
N ARG A 150 6.70 15.91 6.51
CA ARG A 150 8.00 15.48 6.99
C ARG A 150 8.52 14.27 6.21
N LEU A 151 7.73 13.20 6.06
CA LEU A 151 8.13 11.97 5.37
C LEU A 151 8.51 12.23 3.91
N VAL A 152 7.81 13.14 3.21
CA VAL A 152 8.15 13.51 1.84
C VAL A 152 9.44 14.34 1.78
N ARG A 153 9.60 15.33 2.66
CA ARG A 153 10.81 16.18 2.70
C ARG A 153 12.08 15.41 3.07
N GLU A 154 11.95 14.38 3.91
CA GLU A 154 13.05 13.46 4.24
C GLU A 154 13.40 12.50 3.09
N GLY A 155 12.69 12.57 1.95
CA GLY A 155 12.89 11.67 0.80
C GLY A 155 12.48 10.21 1.09
N ARG A 156 11.72 9.98 2.16
CA ARG A 156 11.32 8.63 2.59
C ARG A 156 10.12 8.07 1.84
N ALA A 157 9.37 8.90 1.12
CA ALA A 157 8.14 8.49 0.46
C ALA A 157 8.07 8.99 -0.98
N GLN A 158 7.76 8.07 -1.89
CA GLN A 158 7.29 8.36 -3.25
C GLN A 158 5.76 8.34 -3.32
N THR A 159 5.11 7.68 -2.36
CA THR A 159 3.66 7.68 -2.19
C THR A 159 3.28 7.68 -0.71
N LEU A 160 2.14 8.25 -0.38
CA LEU A 160 1.62 8.31 0.98
C LEU A 160 0.30 7.55 1.08
N CYS A 161 0.22 6.69 2.09
CA CYS A 161 -1.00 5.96 2.43
C CYS A 161 -1.77 6.68 3.53
N ILE A 162 -3.10 6.70 3.38
CA ILE A 162 -4.08 7.04 4.41
C ILE A 162 -5.16 5.96 4.37
N HIS A 163 -5.47 5.35 5.50
CA HIS A 163 -6.46 4.29 5.59
C HIS A 163 -7.88 4.84 5.60
N SER A 164 -8.74 4.27 4.78
CA SER A 164 -10.14 4.69 4.66
C SER A 164 -11.06 4.10 5.74
N ASP A 165 -10.61 3.07 6.44
CA ASP A 165 -11.33 2.40 7.55
C ASP A 165 -11.08 3.05 8.92
N SER A 166 -10.31 4.14 8.96
CA SER A 166 -10.10 4.94 10.17
C SER A 166 -11.18 6.01 10.32
N THR A 167 -11.62 6.25 11.56
CA THR A 167 -12.53 7.36 11.87
C THR A 167 -11.90 8.69 11.44
N GLY A 168 -12.65 9.54 10.73
CA GLY A 168 -12.15 10.83 10.25
C GLY A 168 -11.21 10.76 9.03
N ALA A 169 -11.14 9.61 8.32
CA ALA A 169 -10.25 9.43 7.16
C ALA A 169 -10.38 10.51 6.09
N VAL A 170 -11.60 10.99 5.82
CA VAL A 170 -11.85 12.08 4.85
C VAL A 170 -11.21 13.38 5.32
N GLN A 171 -11.42 13.76 6.57
CA GLN A 171 -10.84 14.98 7.18
C GLN A 171 -9.32 14.91 7.17
N THR A 172 -8.75 13.76 7.58
CA THR A 172 -7.31 13.51 7.54
C THR A 172 -6.77 13.65 6.12
N THR A 173 -7.42 13.04 5.13
CA THR A 173 -6.99 13.14 3.72
C THR A 173 -7.01 14.58 3.24
N MET A 174 -8.07 15.34 3.53
CA MET A 174 -8.17 16.75 3.14
C MET A 174 -7.06 17.61 3.78
N LYS A 175 -6.77 17.40 5.06
CA LYS A 175 -5.70 18.12 5.77
C LYS A 175 -4.32 17.78 5.19
N VAL A 176 -4.03 16.49 4.98
CA VAL A 176 -2.78 16.03 4.37
C VAL A 176 -2.58 16.66 2.98
N VAL A 177 -3.59 16.59 2.11
CA VAL A 177 -3.51 17.17 0.76
C VAL A 177 -3.25 18.67 0.79
N ARG A 178 -3.93 19.41 1.68
CA ARG A 178 -3.72 20.86 1.84
C ARG A 178 -2.30 21.17 2.32
N ALA A 179 -1.81 20.43 3.31
CA ALA A 179 -0.47 20.62 3.87
C ALA A 179 0.64 20.32 2.84
N LEU A 180 0.50 19.25 2.06
CA LEU A 180 1.44 18.91 0.99
C LEU A 180 1.49 20.01 -0.07
N ARG A 181 0.34 20.49 -0.54
CA ARG A 181 0.26 21.60 -1.51
C ARG A 181 0.84 22.90 -0.96
N ALA A 182 0.55 23.25 0.29
CA ALA A 182 1.12 24.42 0.96
C ALA A 182 2.64 24.31 1.12
N ALA A 183 3.18 23.09 1.22
CA ALA A 183 4.61 22.83 1.25
C ALA A 183 5.28 22.79 -0.15
N GLY A 184 4.53 23.10 -1.22
CA GLY A 184 5.02 23.10 -2.61
C GLY A 184 5.16 21.70 -3.22
N ILE A 185 4.57 20.66 -2.60
CA ILE A 185 4.65 19.27 -3.08
C ILE A 185 3.54 19.03 -4.11
N VAL A 186 3.95 18.64 -5.31
CA VAL A 186 3.04 18.26 -6.40
C VAL A 186 2.52 16.84 -6.16
N LEU A 187 1.20 16.67 -6.25
CA LEU A 187 0.54 15.37 -6.15
C LEU A 187 0.21 14.86 -7.55
N GLN A 188 0.68 13.65 -7.85
CA GLN A 188 0.44 12.98 -9.12
C GLN A 188 0.16 11.50 -8.91
N SER A 189 -0.26 10.79 -9.95
CA SER A 189 -0.43 9.35 -9.92
C SER A 189 0.92 8.64 -9.80
N VAL A 190 0.97 7.52 -9.08
CA VAL A 190 2.18 6.69 -8.93
C VAL A 190 2.69 6.11 -10.26
N THR A 191 1.92 6.24 -11.32
CA THR A 191 2.20 5.72 -12.66
C THR A 191 2.61 6.81 -13.67
N GLU A 192 2.57 8.05 -13.26
CA GLU A 192 3.09 9.21 -14.00
C GLU A 192 4.54 9.50 -13.56
#